data_56443516dd596ff53b44876e8bb5e291
#
_entry.id   56443516dd596ff53b44876e8bb5e291
#
_cell.length_a   1.000
_cell.length_b   1.000
_cell.length_c   1.000
_cell.angle_alpha   90.00
_cell.angle_beta   90.00
_cell.angle_gamma   90.00
#
_symmetry.space_group_name_H-M   'P 1'
#
loop_
_entity.id
_entity.type
_entity.pdbx_description
1 polymer ?
#
loop_
_entity_poly.entity_id
_entity_poly.type
_entity_poly.pdbx_seq_one_letter_code
_entity_poly.pdbx_strand_id
1 'polypeptide(L)'
;MDLLKRLVWTAAAAFLAAGSASAAWAESAADRAVKEAQKYKGQTITIVWEAGLQSLDPLNFSGPLWEKLTGIKIKVVEVQTAEMFTKIMQEYRAGTGAYDALNVIPAWMPDLAGAGALEVLDPYVAKYGYADELQKIAATYRDNQMMVDGKIYGFPDDGDVFVMYYRKDIFADPKVQEAFKAKAGRDLTVPKTWKEFGETGKALSDILGPDRYGAGFFRQPPYTMYMFQERFRNEGGKFFDAASMKAAINSDVGVKVLTEMRAENKFMPPGVEQWGFVENLAAFMSGQTAMTISWPPYGRWAAGYGMDEKALSWVPKSTIAGKVGYAMPPGGHPELAAGFALSVASTSKNKDAAYLFIQWLNSEDISLQRVKLPTALRDPFRESHFTDAGYLALWPDAKDYLAALQAGSKTGLLDLSLLQTDKYEEVLRQSISKLWAGDDPKTILDAAAAEWDAITKKIGVDKQKAVYANWASKSGAYPQ
;
A
#
# COMPACT_ATOMS: atom_id res chain seq x y z
N MET A 1 -51.66 -60.26 5.18
CA MET A 1 -50.30 -60.00 4.65
C MET A 1 -50.41 -59.53 3.18
N ASP A 2 -51.20 -58.51 2.87
CA ASP A 2 -51.37 -58.01 1.48
C ASP A 2 -51.99 -56.61 1.39
N LEU A 3 -51.75 -55.75 2.36
CA LEU A 3 -52.19 -54.35 2.33
C LEU A 3 -51.04 -53.32 2.45
N LEU A 4 -49.79 -53.77 2.49
CA LEU A 4 -48.61 -52.88 2.61
C LEU A 4 -47.74 -52.78 1.34
N LYS A 5 -48.19 -53.40 0.22
CA LYS A 5 -47.43 -53.36 -1.06
C LYS A 5 -48.09 -52.56 -2.16
N ARG A 6 -49.16 -51.79 -1.89
CA ARG A 6 -49.81 -50.93 -2.90
C ARG A 6 -49.71 -49.41 -2.69
N LEU A 7 -48.88 -48.96 -1.73
CA LEU A 7 -48.74 -47.52 -1.41
C LEU A 7 -47.32 -46.96 -1.72
N VAL A 8 -46.53 -47.69 -2.50
CA VAL A 8 -45.14 -47.26 -2.82
C VAL A 8 -44.95 -46.92 -4.29
N TRP A 9 -45.99 -47.05 -5.15
CA TRP A 9 -45.81 -46.86 -6.60
C TRP A 9 -46.58 -45.64 -7.20
N THR A 10 -47.16 -44.76 -6.37
CA THR A 10 -47.80 -43.52 -6.88
C THR A 10 -47.19 -42.21 -6.41
N ALA A 11 -46.03 -42.27 -5.75
CA ALA A 11 -45.27 -41.06 -5.35
C ALA A 11 -43.97 -40.85 -6.19
N ALA A 12 -43.74 -41.68 -7.22
CA ALA A 12 -42.53 -41.61 -8.04
C ALA A 12 -42.71 -40.98 -9.43
N ALA A 13 -43.90 -40.44 -9.76
CA ALA A 13 -44.19 -39.87 -11.07
C ALA A 13 -44.51 -38.37 -11.08
N ALA A 14 -44.39 -37.67 -9.94
CA ALA A 14 -44.66 -36.22 -9.83
C ALA A 14 -43.42 -35.36 -9.52
N PHE A 15 -42.19 -35.93 -9.61
CA PHE A 15 -40.92 -35.25 -9.31
C PHE A 15 -40.01 -35.07 -10.52
N LEU A 16 -40.52 -35.14 -11.75
CA LEU A 16 -39.71 -35.03 -12.97
C LEU A 16 -40.18 -33.85 -13.88
N ALA A 17 -40.65 -32.76 -13.28
CA ALA A 17 -40.88 -31.53 -14.03
C ALA A 17 -40.62 -30.26 -13.17
N ALA A 18 -39.83 -30.34 -12.12
CA ALA A 18 -39.13 -29.17 -11.60
C ALA A 18 -37.85 -29.02 -12.44
N GLY A 19 -37.97 -28.23 -13.50
CA GLY A 19 -36.82 -27.82 -14.28
C GLY A 19 -35.80 -27.25 -13.30
N SER A 20 -34.67 -27.92 -13.18
CA SER A 20 -33.46 -27.36 -12.63
C SER A 20 -33.08 -26.17 -13.51
N ALA A 21 -33.68 -25.02 -13.22
CA ALA A 21 -33.02 -23.76 -13.48
C ALA A 21 -31.77 -23.80 -12.59
N SER A 22 -30.72 -24.45 -13.08
CA SER A 22 -29.37 -24.13 -12.63
C SER A 22 -29.27 -22.62 -12.84
N ALA A 23 -29.33 -21.86 -11.75
CA ALA A 23 -28.87 -20.49 -11.78
C ALA A 23 -27.44 -20.62 -12.34
N ALA A 24 -27.27 -20.32 -13.63
CA ALA A 24 -25.97 -20.21 -14.23
C ALA A 24 -25.32 -19.07 -13.43
N TRP A 25 -24.44 -19.42 -12.54
CA TRP A 25 -23.63 -18.44 -11.83
C TRP A 25 -22.94 -17.65 -12.93
N ALA A 26 -23.09 -16.34 -12.92
CA ALA A 26 -22.42 -15.49 -13.89
C ALA A 26 -20.94 -15.80 -13.83
N GLU A 27 -20.32 -16.10 -14.98
CA GLU A 27 -18.91 -16.42 -15.11
C GLU A 27 -18.08 -15.29 -14.44
N SER A 28 -17.23 -15.63 -13.46
CA SER A 28 -16.43 -14.62 -12.75
C SER A 28 -15.43 -13.94 -13.70
N ALA A 29 -14.93 -12.78 -13.32
CA ALA A 29 -13.91 -12.09 -14.11
C ALA A 29 -12.61 -12.91 -14.19
N ALA A 30 -12.31 -13.69 -13.13
CA ALA A 30 -11.18 -14.62 -13.11
C ALA A 30 -11.38 -15.75 -14.12
N ASP A 31 -12.58 -16.39 -14.15
CA ASP A 31 -12.89 -17.48 -15.09
C ASP A 31 -12.84 -16.99 -16.53
N ARG A 32 -13.39 -15.79 -16.80
CA ARG A 32 -13.30 -15.17 -18.14
C ARG A 32 -11.85 -14.98 -18.57
N ALA A 33 -11.00 -14.45 -17.68
CA ALA A 33 -9.59 -14.26 -17.99
C ALA A 33 -8.88 -15.56 -18.29
N VAL A 34 -9.11 -16.61 -17.48
CA VAL A 34 -8.53 -17.95 -17.70
C VAL A 34 -9.00 -18.54 -19.02
N LYS A 35 -10.28 -18.46 -19.35
CA LYS A 35 -10.87 -18.97 -20.59
C LYS A 35 -10.29 -18.27 -21.82
N GLU A 36 -10.25 -16.95 -21.80
CA GLU A 36 -9.69 -16.16 -22.91
C GLU A 36 -8.19 -16.38 -23.08
N ALA A 37 -7.47 -16.61 -21.98
CA ALA A 37 -6.05 -16.87 -21.96
C ALA A 37 -5.65 -18.21 -22.62
N GLN A 38 -6.58 -19.18 -22.74
CA GLN A 38 -6.30 -20.46 -23.42
C GLN A 38 -5.76 -20.27 -24.86
N LYS A 39 -6.11 -19.15 -25.52
CA LYS A 39 -5.64 -18.80 -26.87
C LYS A 39 -4.12 -18.56 -26.93
N TYR A 40 -3.52 -18.30 -25.79
CA TYR A 40 -2.11 -17.90 -25.62
C TYR A 40 -1.28 -18.99 -24.91
N LYS A 41 -1.86 -20.19 -24.72
CA LYS A 41 -1.19 -21.34 -24.10
C LYS A 41 0.18 -21.59 -24.71
N GLY A 42 1.17 -21.86 -23.87
CA GLY A 42 2.57 -22.09 -24.27
C GLY A 42 3.42 -20.83 -24.38
N GLN A 43 2.81 -19.63 -24.28
CA GLN A 43 3.58 -18.38 -24.20
C GLN A 43 4.23 -18.22 -22.84
N THR A 44 5.23 -17.34 -22.78
CA THR A 44 5.83 -16.85 -21.52
C THR A 44 5.60 -15.36 -21.43
N ILE A 45 5.04 -14.91 -20.31
CA ILE A 45 4.89 -13.51 -19.95
C ILE A 45 6.03 -13.12 -19.00
N THR A 46 6.82 -12.13 -19.37
CA THR A 46 7.86 -11.58 -18.52
C THR A 46 7.32 -10.37 -17.77
N ILE A 47 7.37 -10.44 -16.44
CA ILE A 47 6.86 -9.38 -15.59
C ILE A 47 7.99 -8.79 -14.76
N VAL A 48 8.05 -7.45 -14.69
CA VAL A 48 8.93 -6.72 -13.76
C VAL A 48 8.19 -6.55 -12.45
N TRP A 49 8.87 -6.91 -11.36
CA TRP A 49 8.30 -6.81 -10.01
C TRP A 49 9.32 -6.32 -9.01
N GLU A 50 8.86 -5.66 -7.95
CA GLU A 50 9.73 -5.27 -6.85
C GLU A 50 10.35 -6.51 -6.21
N ALA A 51 11.67 -6.48 -6.04
CA ALA A 51 12.45 -7.58 -5.48
C ALA A 51 12.18 -7.78 -3.98
N GLY A 52 12.29 -9.01 -3.54
CA GLY A 52 12.17 -9.39 -2.14
C GLY A 52 10.76 -9.79 -1.74
N LEU A 53 10.16 -9.14 -0.74
CA LEU A 53 8.88 -9.58 -0.18
C LEU A 53 7.71 -9.45 -1.16
N GLN A 54 7.72 -8.42 -2.00
CA GLN A 54 6.66 -8.18 -2.97
C GLN A 54 6.61 -9.25 -4.06
N SER A 55 7.76 -9.80 -4.47
CA SER A 55 7.85 -10.85 -5.50
C SER A 55 7.44 -12.24 -5.00
N LEU A 56 7.30 -12.46 -3.70
CA LEU A 56 6.90 -13.77 -3.15
C LEU A 56 5.55 -14.24 -3.69
N ASP A 57 4.60 -13.32 -3.95
CA ASP A 57 3.32 -13.66 -4.53
C ASP A 57 3.45 -14.22 -5.96
N PRO A 58 4.00 -13.48 -6.95
CA PRO A 58 4.10 -14.00 -8.31
C PRO A 58 5.06 -15.19 -8.45
N LEU A 59 6.03 -15.34 -7.56
CA LEU A 59 6.96 -16.47 -7.57
C LEU A 59 6.35 -17.76 -6.98
N ASN A 60 5.55 -17.65 -5.91
CA ASN A 60 5.15 -18.83 -5.12
C ASN A 60 3.65 -19.12 -5.18
N PHE A 61 2.81 -18.17 -5.57
CA PHE A 61 1.35 -18.35 -5.60
C PHE A 61 0.77 -18.03 -6.98
N SER A 62 0.70 -16.76 -7.36
CA SER A 62 -0.09 -16.34 -8.51
C SER A 62 0.51 -16.80 -9.85
N GLY A 63 1.81 -16.75 -10.04
CA GLY A 63 2.47 -17.22 -11.26
C GLY A 63 2.31 -18.72 -11.49
N PRO A 64 2.66 -19.59 -10.53
CA PRO A 64 2.44 -21.04 -10.63
C PRO A 64 0.96 -21.42 -10.82
N LEU A 65 0.04 -20.71 -10.14
CA LEU A 65 -1.39 -20.96 -10.29
C LEU A 65 -1.89 -20.58 -11.68
N TRP A 66 -1.48 -19.42 -12.20
CA TRP A 66 -1.80 -19.00 -13.56
C TRP A 66 -1.27 -19.97 -14.63
N GLU A 67 -0.02 -20.41 -14.49
CA GLU A 67 0.56 -21.41 -15.41
C GLU A 67 -0.23 -22.72 -15.39
N LYS A 68 -0.63 -23.19 -14.20
CA LYS A 68 -1.47 -24.39 -14.06
C LYS A 68 -2.83 -24.25 -14.74
N LEU A 69 -3.46 -23.06 -14.63
CA LEU A 69 -4.81 -22.81 -15.16
C LEU A 69 -4.80 -22.58 -16.68
N THR A 70 -3.77 -21.93 -17.21
CA THR A 70 -3.77 -21.45 -18.60
C THR A 70 -2.70 -22.09 -19.49
N GLY A 71 -1.66 -22.65 -18.90
CA GLY A 71 -0.46 -23.10 -19.62
C GLY A 71 0.43 -21.94 -20.11
N ILE A 72 0.22 -20.70 -19.59
CA ILE A 72 1.06 -19.54 -19.84
C ILE A 72 2.05 -19.41 -18.69
N LYS A 73 3.34 -19.39 -19.02
CA LYS A 73 4.42 -19.27 -18.04
C LYS A 73 4.60 -17.83 -17.57
N ILE A 74 4.80 -17.62 -16.28
CA ILE A 74 5.19 -16.30 -15.74
C ILE A 74 6.67 -16.33 -15.40
N LYS A 75 7.42 -15.41 -16.02
CA LYS A 75 8.82 -15.14 -15.69
C LYS A 75 8.91 -13.83 -14.92
N VAL A 76 9.25 -13.91 -13.63
CA VAL A 76 9.44 -12.74 -12.79
C VAL A 76 10.87 -12.20 -12.95
N VAL A 77 10.99 -10.92 -13.23
CA VAL A 77 12.22 -10.14 -13.19
C VAL A 77 12.18 -9.26 -11.96
N GLU A 78 12.91 -9.66 -10.94
CA GLU A 78 13.00 -8.92 -9.69
C GLU A 78 13.92 -7.72 -9.83
N VAL A 79 13.43 -6.54 -9.46
CA VAL A 79 14.17 -5.27 -9.55
C VAL A 79 14.00 -4.52 -8.24
N GLN A 80 15.10 -3.97 -7.70
CA GLN A 80 15.03 -3.10 -6.53
C GLN A 80 14.23 -1.84 -6.84
N THR A 81 13.39 -1.39 -5.93
CA THR A 81 12.48 -0.24 -6.10
C THR A 81 13.19 0.99 -6.66
N ALA A 82 14.36 1.31 -6.13
CA ALA A 82 15.16 2.46 -6.58
C ALA A 82 15.62 2.39 -8.05
N GLU A 83 15.63 1.19 -8.66
CA GLU A 83 16.05 0.98 -10.05
C GLU A 83 14.89 0.74 -11.01
N MET A 84 13.70 0.43 -10.49
CA MET A 84 12.56 -0.03 -11.31
C MET A 84 12.17 0.98 -12.37
N PHE A 85 11.95 2.23 -12.00
CA PHE A 85 11.59 3.29 -12.94
C PHE A 85 12.61 3.41 -14.08
N THR A 86 13.89 3.46 -13.71
CA THR A 86 14.99 3.58 -14.68
C THR A 86 15.04 2.39 -15.63
N LYS A 87 14.90 1.16 -15.14
CA LYS A 87 14.93 -0.06 -15.96
C LYS A 87 13.72 -0.16 -16.90
N ILE A 88 12.53 0.20 -16.41
CA ILE A 88 11.33 0.27 -17.26
C ILE A 88 11.53 1.27 -18.41
N MET A 89 12.02 2.46 -18.10
CA MET A 89 12.25 3.50 -19.11
C MET A 89 13.40 3.17 -20.07
N GLN A 90 14.44 2.46 -19.61
CA GLN A 90 15.51 1.97 -20.49
C GLN A 90 14.98 0.95 -21.48
N GLU A 91 14.20 -0.05 -21.03
CA GLU A 91 13.58 -1.06 -21.89
C GLU A 91 12.63 -0.42 -22.91
N TYR A 92 11.78 0.49 -22.45
CA TYR A 92 10.87 1.22 -23.33
C TYR A 92 11.63 1.94 -24.46
N ARG A 93 12.72 2.67 -24.13
CA ARG A 93 13.54 3.38 -25.13
C ARG A 93 14.27 2.44 -26.08
N ALA A 94 14.70 1.27 -25.59
CA ALA A 94 15.33 0.26 -26.40
C ALA A 94 14.33 -0.46 -27.32
N GLY A 95 13.04 -0.49 -26.97
CA GLY A 95 11.96 -1.08 -27.76
C GLY A 95 12.11 -2.58 -27.99
N THR A 96 12.76 -3.30 -27.07
CA THR A 96 13.08 -4.74 -27.28
C THR A 96 11.86 -5.63 -27.05
N GLY A 97 10.88 -5.17 -26.26
CA GLY A 97 9.74 -5.97 -25.82
C GLY A 97 10.16 -7.05 -24.83
N ALA A 98 11.16 -6.79 -24.00
CA ALA A 98 11.65 -7.74 -23.02
C ALA A 98 10.70 -7.89 -21.81
N TYR A 99 9.84 -6.90 -21.57
CA TYR A 99 8.85 -6.89 -20.51
C TYR A 99 7.43 -6.87 -21.09
N ASP A 100 6.53 -7.64 -20.50
CA ASP A 100 5.13 -7.71 -20.89
C ASP A 100 4.23 -7.01 -19.88
N ALA A 101 4.43 -7.27 -18.60
CA ALA A 101 3.70 -6.62 -17.51
C ALA A 101 4.67 -5.95 -16.53
N LEU A 102 4.19 -4.89 -15.89
CA LEU A 102 4.98 -4.01 -15.02
C LEU A 102 4.24 -3.81 -13.72
N ASN A 103 4.91 -4.06 -12.61
CA ASN A 103 4.48 -3.62 -11.29
C ASN A 103 5.05 -2.22 -11.08
N VAL A 104 4.21 -1.20 -10.99
CA VAL A 104 4.62 0.20 -10.98
C VAL A 104 4.09 0.93 -9.76
N ILE A 105 4.86 1.87 -9.23
CA ILE A 105 4.35 2.80 -8.22
C ILE A 105 3.42 3.80 -8.91
N PRO A 106 2.19 4.00 -8.43
CA PRO A 106 1.21 4.89 -9.08
C PRO A 106 1.69 6.32 -9.31
N ALA A 107 2.53 6.84 -8.42
CA ALA A 107 3.13 8.16 -8.58
C ALA A 107 3.97 8.34 -9.86
N TRP A 108 4.48 7.24 -10.45
CA TRP A 108 5.23 7.25 -11.70
C TRP A 108 4.36 7.22 -12.95
N MET A 109 3.06 6.94 -12.81
CA MET A 109 2.17 6.76 -13.97
C MET A 109 2.13 7.96 -14.92
N PRO A 110 2.08 9.23 -14.47
CA PRO A 110 2.10 10.37 -15.39
C PRO A 110 3.35 10.40 -16.28
N ASP A 111 4.52 10.05 -15.73
CA ASP A 111 5.77 9.97 -16.50
C ASP A 111 5.75 8.83 -17.50
N LEU A 112 5.40 7.64 -17.04
CA LEU A 112 5.40 6.42 -17.86
C LEU A 112 4.34 6.51 -18.97
N ALA A 113 3.13 6.97 -18.65
CA ALA A 113 2.06 7.18 -19.62
C ALA A 113 2.38 8.32 -20.58
N GLY A 114 2.88 9.44 -20.06
CA GLY A 114 3.29 10.61 -20.87
C GLY A 114 4.45 10.32 -21.82
N ALA A 115 5.34 9.39 -21.45
CA ALA A 115 6.39 8.88 -22.32
C ALA A 115 5.88 7.88 -23.38
N GLY A 116 4.69 7.30 -23.18
CA GLY A 116 4.16 6.21 -23.99
C GLY A 116 4.67 4.82 -23.60
N ALA A 117 5.26 4.67 -22.40
CA ALA A 117 5.82 3.40 -21.93
C ALA A 117 4.74 2.39 -21.50
N LEU A 118 3.56 2.88 -21.13
CA LEU A 118 2.42 2.05 -20.73
C LEU A 118 1.37 1.94 -21.83
N GLU A 119 0.76 0.78 -21.94
CA GLU A 119 -0.38 0.54 -22.80
C GLU A 119 -1.66 1.12 -22.18
N VAL A 120 -2.56 1.67 -23.00
CA VAL A 120 -3.91 2.07 -22.57
C VAL A 120 -4.78 0.84 -22.43
N LEU A 121 -5.37 0.63 -21.25
CA LEU A 121 -6.09 -0.60 -20.92
C LEU A 121 -7.60 -0.55 -21.26
N ASP A 122 -8.18 0.61 -21.52
CA ASP A 122 -9.62 0.76 -21.85
C ASP A 122 -10.09 -0.20 -22.96
N PRO A 123 -9.36 -0.37 -24.09
CA PRO A 123 -9.78 -1.31 -25.13
C PRO A 123 -9.82 -2.77 -24.65
N TYR A 124 -8.91 -3.15 -23.77
CA TYR A 124 -8.86 -4.49 -23.20
C TYR A 124 -9.95 -4.71 -22.15
N VAL A 125 -10.23 -3.69 -21.31
CA VAL A 125 -11.35 -3.70 -20.37
C VAL A 125 -12.65 -3.97 -21.12
N ALA A 126 -12.89 -3.28 -22.23
CA ALA A 126 -14.07 -3.48 -23.07
C ALA A 126 -14.06 -4.87 -23.74
N LYS A 127 -12.91 -5.27 -24.32
CA LYS A 127 -12.76 -6.55 -25.05
C LYS A 127 -13.01 -7.77 -24.15
N TYR A 128 -12.53 -7.72 -22.90
CA TYR A 128 -12.58 -8.85 -21.98
C TYR A 128 -13.62 -8.72 -20.86
N GLY A 129 -14.49 -7.69 -20.94
CA GLY A 129 -15.66 -7.54 -20.07
C GLY A 129 -15.31 -7.32 -18.60
N TYR A 130 -14.39 -6.40 -18.32
CA TYR A 130 -13.89 -6.14 -16.95
C TYR A 130 -14.45 -4.85 -16.32
N ALA A 131 -15.27 -4.08 -17.01
CA ALA A 131 -15.75 -2.78 -16.56
C ALA A 131 -16.48 -2.83 -15.21
N ASP A 132 -17.33 -3.85 -15.00
CA ASP A 132 -18.13 -3.99 -13.77
C ASP A 132 -17.24 -4.29 -12.55
N GLU A 133 -16.13 -5.01 -12.75
CA GLU A 133 -15.15 -5.31 -11.68
C GLU A 133 -14.41 -4.08 -11.19
N LEU A 134 -14.15 -3.11 -12.08
CA LEU A 134 -13.47 -1.87 -11.71
C LEU A 134 -14.29 -1.04 -10.71
N GLN A 135 -15.61 -1.11 -10.77
CA GLN A 135 -16.50 -0.39 -9.84
C GLN A 135 -16.47 -0.96 -8.42
N LYS A 136 -16.00 -2.19 -8.25
CA LYS A 136 -15.83 -2.85 -6.95
C LYS A 136 -14.52 -2.50 -6.25
N ILE A 137 -13.61 -1.84 -6.95
CA ILE A 137 -12.36 -1.30 -6.36
C ILE A 137 -12.74 -0.07 -5.55
N ALA A 138 -12.20 0.06 -4.33
CA ALA A 138 -12.44 1.22 -3.50
C ALA A 138 -12.04 2.51 -4.23
N ALA A 139 -12.90 3.53 -4.15
CA ALA A 139 -12.81 4.73 -5.00
C ALA A 139 -11.43 5.40 -4.97
N THR A 140 -10.82 5.46 -3.80
CA THR A 140 -9.47 6.05 -3.63
C THR A 140 -8.43 5.40 -4.54
N TYR A 141 -8.40 4.06 -4.56
CA TYR A 141 -7.44 3.33 -5.41
C TYR A 141 -7.83 3.38 -6.88
N ARG A 142 -9.13 3.20 -7.19
CA ARG A 142 -9.63 3.25 -8.56
C ARG A 142 -9.38 4.60 -9.23
N ASP A 143 -9.81 5.67 -8.57
CA ASP A 143 -9.87 6.99 -9.20
C ASP A 143 -8.50 7.70 -9.20
N ASN A 144 -7.59 7.30 -8.31
CA ASN A 144 -6.32 7.99 -8.10
C ASN A 144 -5.08 7.19 -8.53
N GLN A 145 -5.15 5.85 -8.60
CA GLN A 145 -3.99 5.01 -8.87
C GLN A 145 -4.05 4.29 -10.22
N MET A 146 -5.15 4.41 -10.96
CA MET A 146 -5.33 3.69 -12.22
C MET A 146 -5.21 4.57 -13.45
N MET A 147 -5.55 5.85 -13.31
CA MET A 147 -5.84 6.70 -14.46
C MET A 147 -4.90 7.89 -14.60
N VAL A 148 -4.54 8.18 -15.85
CA VAL A 148 -3.91 9.43 -16.27
C VAL A 148 -4.76 10.04 -17.39
N ASP A 149 -5.16 11.29 -17.23
CA ASP A 149 -5.97 12.04 -18.21
C ASP A 149 -7.22 11.26 -18.69
N GLY A 150 -7.90 10.61 -17.74
CA GLY A 150 -9.13 9.86 -17.97
C GLY A 150 -8.97 8.51 -18.68
N LYS A 151 -7.75 8.04 -18.91
CA LYS A 151 -7.45 6.72 -19.47
C LYS A 151 -6.86 5.79 -18.43
N ILE A 152 -7.22 4.52 -18.50
CA ILE A 152 -6.71 3.48 -17.60
C ILE A 152 -5.35 3.00 -18.09
N TYR A 153 -4.34 3.05 -17.22
CA TYR A 153 -2.99 2.56 -17.50
C TYR A 153 -2.54 1.42 -16.59
N GLY A 154 -3.29 1.14 -15.53
CA GLY A 154 -3.00 0.03 -14.61
C GLY A 154 -4.19 -0.31 -13.74
N PHE A 155 -4.07 -1.41 -13.00
CA PHE A 155 -5.02 -1.82 -11.98
C PHE A 155 -4.31 -1.85 -10.62
N PRO A 156 -4.94 -1.43 -9.51
CA PRO A 156 -4.33 -1.55 -8.19
C PRO A 156 -3.92 -2.99 -7.91
N ASP A 157 -2.73 -3.17 -7.38
CA ASP A 157 -2.22 -4.47 -6.95
C ASP A 157 -2.09 -4.57 -5.43
N ASP A 158 -1.89 -3.43 -4.79
CA ASP A 158 -1.65 -3.30 -3.36
C ASP A 158 -2.35 -2.06 -2.80
N GLY A 159 -3.10 -2.25 -1.73
CA GLY A 159 -3.87 -1.21 -1.05
C GLY A 159 -3.11 -0.60 0.13
N ASP A 160 -1.85 -0.24 -0.08
CA ASP A 160 -1.03 0.37 0.96
C ASP A 160 -1.71 1.56 1.63
N VAL A 161 -1.64 1.58 2.95
CA VAL A 161 -2.09 2.69 3.80
C VAL A 161 -1.37 2.61 5.14
N PHE A 162 -0.85 3.73 5.64
CA PHE A 162 -0.25 3.73 6.96
C PHE A 162 -1.29 3.54 8.05
N VAL A 163 -0.92 2.72 9.04
CA VAL A 163 -1.71 2.45 10.24
C VAL A 163 -0.85 2.75 11.47
N MET A 164 -1.44 3.39 12.44
CA MET A 164 -0.83 3.51 13.75
C MET A 164 -1.13 2.27 14.58
N TYR A 165 -0.09 1.59 15.01
CA TYR A 165 -0.12 0.45 15.90
C TYR A 165 0.24 0.86 17.30
N TYR A 166 -0.49 0.40 18.30
CA TYR A 166 -0.21 0.69 19.71
C TYR A 166 -0.47 -0.51 20.61
N ARG A 167 0.16 -0.51 21.75
CA ARG A 167 0.01 -1.53 22.80
C ARG A 167 -1.24 -1.25 23.61
N LYS A 168 -2.38 -1.88 23.21
CA LYS A 168 -3.67 -1.70 23.91
C LYS A 168 -3.62 -2.09 25.38
N ASP A 169 -2.77 -3.05 25.76
CA ASP A 169 -2.56 -3.46 27.15
C ASP A 169 -1.84 -2.36 27.97
N ILE A 170 -0.86 -1.65 27.40
CA ILE A 170 -0.22 -0.50 28.04
C ILE A 170 -1.20 0.65 28.21
N PHE A 171 -1.97 0.95 27.18
CA PHE A 171 -2.96 2.02 27.20
C PHE A 171 -4.13 1.75 28.15
N ALA A 172 -4.43 0.49 28.46
CA ALA A 172 -5.48 0.07 29.38
C ALA A 172 -4.98 -0.19 30.82
N ASP A 173 -3.65 -0.17 31.07
CA ASP A 173 -3.09 -0.45 32.40
C ASP A 173 -3.40 0.70 33.37
N PRO A 174 -4.12 0.49 34.48
CA PRO A 174 -4.49 1.53 35.41
C PRO A 174 -3.28 2.28 36.03
N LYS A 175 -2.14 1.59 36.21
CA LYS A 175 -0.93 2.20 36.77
C LYS A 175 -0.28 3.14 35.76
N VAL A 176 -0.26 2.72 34.48
CA VAL A 176 0.24 3.56 33.39
C VAL A 176 -0.68 4.75 33.17
N GLN A 177 -1.99 4.57 33.23
CA GLN A 177 -2.98 5.64 33.14
C GLN A 177 -2.78 6.69 34.24
N GLU A 178 -2.65 6.27 35.51
CA GLU A 178 -2.42 7.16 36.64
C GLU A 178 -1.10 7.94 36.50
N ALA A 179 -0.01 7.22 36.20
CA ALA A 179 1.30 7.85 36.02
C ALA A 179 1.32 8.82 34.82
N PHE A 180 0.65 8.48 33.73
CA PHE A 180 0.52 9.34 32.57
C PHE A 180 -0.29 10.60 32.89
N LYS A 181 -1.42 10.47 33.57
CA LYS A 181 -2.26 11.59 33.99
C LYS A 181 -1.51 12.55 34.91
N ALA A 182 -0.75 12.00 35.87
CA ALA A 182 0.09 12.81 36.76
C ALA A 182 1.17 13.58 35.99
N LYS A 183 1.72 12.99 34.91
CA LYS A 183 2.81 13.60 34.13
C LYS A 183 2.34 14.54 33.03
N ALA A 184 1.28 14.17 32.30
CA ALA A 184 0.79 14.87 31.11
C ALA A 184 -0.43 15.76 31.38
N GLY A 185 -1.07 15.67 32.57
CA GLY A 185 -2.26 16.45 32.94
C GLY A 185 -3.54 16.02 32.21
N ARG A 186 -3.53 14.91 31.49
CA ARG A 186 -4.66 14.34 30.73
C ARG A 186 -4.66 12.83 30.78
N ASP A 187 -5.78 12.22 30.43
CA ASP A 187 -5.86 10.76 30.34
C ASP A 187 -5.04 10.25 29.14
N LEU A 188 -4.46 9.04 29.29
CA LEU A 188 -3.76 8.36 28.20
C LEU A 188 -4.79 7.83 27.20
N THR A 189 -4.84 8.44 26.05
CA THR A 189 -5.67 8.04 24.90
C THR A 189 -4.80 7.89 23.66
N VAL A 190 -5.32 7.21 22.66
CA VAL A 190 -4.67 7.10 21.34
C VAL A 190 -4.51 8.52 20.77
N PRO A 191 -3.28 8.98 20.46
CA PRO A 191 -3.04 10.33 20.00
C PRO A 191 -3.69 10.59 18.63
N LYS A 192 -4.34 11.75 18.53
CA LYS A 192 -5.02 12.20 17.30
C LYS A 192 -4.25 13.28 16.55
N THR A 193 -3.29 13.90 17.19
CA THR A 193 -2.44 14.95 16.60
C THR A 193 -0.97 14.59 16.79
N TRP A 194 -0.09 15.10 15.93
CA TRP A 194 1.35 14.86 16.04
C TRP A 194 1.93 15.41 17.36
N LYS A 195 1.37 16.53 17.85
CA LYS A 195 1.70 17.05 19.19
C LYS A 195 1.37 16.05 20.29
N GLU A 196 0.14 15.53 20.31
CA GLU A 196 -0.26 14.48 21.27
C GLU A 196 0.60 13.23 21.14
N PHE A 197 0.98 12.85 19.91
CA PHE A 197 1.85 11.72 19.66
C PHE A 197 3.22 11.89 20.32
N GLY A 198 3.88 13.03 20.09
CA GLY A 198 5.17 13.35 20.70
C GLY A 198 5.12 13.41 22.23
N GLU A 199 4.08 14.06 22.80
CA GLU A 199 3.85 14.13 24.25
C GLU A 199 3.62 12.73 24.85
N THR A 200 2.78 11.92 24.19
CA THR A 200 2.48 10.56 24.64
C THR A 200 3.71 9.66 24.55
N GLY A 201 4.44 9.72 23.44
CA GLY A 201 5.67 8.95 23.25
C GLY A 201 6.71 9.26 24.33
N LYS A 202 6.95 10.55 24.58
CA LYS A 202 7.88 10.98 25.63
C LYS A 202 7.42 10.52 27.03
N ALA A 203 6.17 10.75 27.37
CA ALA A 203 5.65 10.38 28.69
C ALA A 203 5.70 8.86 28.93
N LEU A 204 5.33 8.07 27.92
CA LEU A 204 5.41 6.60 28.02
C LEU A 204 6.85 6.10 28.15
N SER A 205 7.82 6.69 27.45
CA SER A 205 9.22 6.32 27.60
C SER A 205 9.74 6.54 29.02
N ASP A 206 9.29 7.64 29.65
CA ASP A 206 9.66 7.94 31.04
C ASP A 206 8.95 7.02 32.05
N ILE A 207 7.75 6.48 31.73
CA ILE A 207 6.92 5.67 32.63
C ILE A 207 7.28 4.17 32.53
N LEU A 208 7.55 3.67 31.32
CA LEU A 208 7.72 2.23 31.07
C LEU A 208 9.06 1.68 31.57
N GLY A 209 9.98 2.53 31.94
CA GLY A 209 11.28 2.15 32.47
C GLY A 209 12.33 1.82 31.38
N PRO A 210 13.50 1.32 31.79
CA PRO A 210 14.61 1.11 30.89
C PRO A 210 14.26 0.11 29.78
N ASP A 211 14.86 0.30 28.61
CA ASP A 211 14.71 -0.56 27.42
C ASP A 211 13.29 -0.64 26.83
N ARG A 212 12.38 0.21 27.30
CA ARG A 212 11.02 0.33 26.76
C ARG A 212 10.71 1.79 26.41
N TYR A 213 10.20 1.99 25.20
CA TYR A 213 10.04 3.30 24.62
C TYR A 213 8.59 3.56 24.22
N GLY A 214 8.16 4.81 24.32
CA GLY A 214 6.81 5.20 23.96
C GLY A 214 6.51 5.06 22.47
N ALA A 215 7.52 5.21 21.62
CA ALA A 215 7.36 5.03 20.18
C ALA A 215 8.64 4.55 19.50
N GLY A 216 8.51 4.07 18.27
CA GLY A 216 9.59 3.81 17.33
C GLY A 216 9.11 4.04 15.91
N PHE A 217 9.99 4.54 15.04
CA PHE A 217 9.74 4.71 13.62
C PHE A 217 10.95 4.37 12.78
N PHE A 218 10.73 4.12 11.49
CA PHE A 218 11.85 4.12 10.56
C PHE A 218 12.34 5.54 10.29
N ARG A 219 13.66 5.66 10.21
CA ARG A 219 14.38 6.89 9.91
C ARG A 219 15.29 6.76 8.68
N GLN A 220 15.53 5.53 8.20
CA GLN A 220 16.29 5.31 6.98
C GLN A 220 15.56 5.83 5.74
N PRO A 221 16.27 6.32 4.74
CA PRO A 221 15.75 6.40 3.38
C PRO A 221 15.44 4.98 2.85
N PRO A 222 14.39 4.76 2.05
CA PRO A 222 13.43 5.75 1.53
C PRO A 222 12.28 6.07 2.49
N TYR A 223 12.14 5.35 3.60
CA TYR A 223 10.95 5.34 4.45
C TYR A 223 10.69 6.68 5.15
N THR A 224 11.74 7.38 5.57
CA THR A 224 11.62 8.64 6.30
C THR A 224 10.92 9.74 5.48
N MET A 225 11.02 9.68 4.16
CA MET A 225 10.33 10.59 3.24
C MET A 225 8.81 10.52 3.42
N TYR A 226 8.23 9.32 3.47
CA TYR A 226 6.79 9.14 3.66
C TYR A 226 6.34 9.69 5.01
N MET A 227 7.12 9.48 6.09
CA MET A 227 6.84 10.04 7.40
C MET A 227 6.82 11.58 7.40
N PHE A 228 7.74 12.19 6.64
CA PHE A 228 7.76 13.64 6.46
C PHE A 228 6.54 14.11 5.65
N GLN A 229 6.25 13.47 4.52
CA GLN A 229 5.16 13.88 3.63
C GLN A 229 3.79 13.77 4.29
N GLU A 230 3.51 12.67 5.01
CA GLU A 230 2.29 12.49 5.77
C GLU A 230 2.12 13.61 6.79
N ARG A 231 3.13 13.80 7.64
CA ARG A 231 3.08 14.79 8.71
C ARG A 231 3.01 16.22 8.17
N PHE A 232 3.83 16.53 7.16
CA PHE A 232 3.87 17.84 6.52
C PHE A 232 2.50 18.26 5.99
N ARG A 233 1.81 17.35 5.27
CA ARG A 233 0.48 17.65 4.71
C ARG A 233 -0.60 17.71 5.79
N ASN A 234 -0.58 16.82 6.78
CA ASN A 234 -1.51 16.85 7.91
C ASN A 234 -1.39 18.15 8.74
N GLU A 235 -0.24 18.79 8.75
CA GLU A 235 -0.03 20.08 9.40
C GLU A 235 -0.22 21.29 8.46
N GLY A 236 -0.81 21.08 7.28
CA GLY A 236 -1.19 22.13 6.33
C GLY A 236 -0.09 22.52 5.34
N GLY A 237 1.02 21.79 5.30
CA GLY A 237 2.10 22.02 4.34
C GLY A 237 1.66 21.78 2.91
N LYS A 238 2.22 22.54 1.98
CA LYS A 238 2.03 22.40 0.53
C LYS A 238 3.37 22.16 -0.13
N PHE A 239 3.41 21.24 -1.09
CA PHE A 239 4.65 20.92 -1.80
C PHE A 239 5.15 22.08 -2.68
N PHE A 240 4.22 22.75 -3.34
CA PHE A 240 4.51 23.89 -4.22
C PHE A 240 3.51 25.02 -4.01
N ASP A 241 3.95 26.25 -4.29
CA ASP A 241 3.03 27.35 -4.59
C ASP A 241 2.37 27.09 -5.94
N ALA A 242 1.06 26.95 -5.97
CA ALA A 242 0.31 26.56 -7.15
C ALA A 242 0.36 27.60 -8.29
N ALA A 243 0.61 28.88 -7.98
CA ALA A 243 0.68 29.92 -8.98
C ALA A 243 2.04 29.99 -9.69
N SER A 244 3.12 29.88 -8.93
CA SER A 244 4.50 30.02 -9.43
C SER A 244 5.23 28.69 -9.63
N MET A 245 4.70 27.58 -9.10
CA MET A 245 5.39 26.29 -9.03
C MET A 245 6.73 26.35 -8.27
N LYS A 246 6.93 27.32 -7.41
CA LYS A 246 8.05 27.30 -6.48
C LYS A 246 7.83 26.26 -5.40
N ALA A 247 8.87 25.52 -5.10
CA ALA A 247 8.86 24.58 -3.99
C ALA A 247 8.55 25.28 -2.66
N ALA A 248 7.65 24.71 -1.86
CA ALA A 248 7.20 25.26 -0.58
C ALA A 248 7.47 24.30 0.61
N ILE A 249 8.25 23.25 0.39
CA ILE A 249 8.63 22.29 1.44
C ILE A 249 9.47 22.92 2.53
N ASN A 250 10.13 24.04 2.25
CA ASN A 250 10.95 24.81 3.18
C ASN A 250 10.15 25.89 3.96
N SER A 251 8.82 25.79 3.94
CA SER A 251 7.95 26.63 4.78
C SER A 251 8.18 26.39 6.29
N ASP A 252 7.64 27.28 7.12
CA ASP A 252 7.70 27.10 8.58
C ASP A 252 7.13 25.75 9.04
N VAL A 253 6.11 25.24 8.34
CA VAL A 253 5.55 23.90 8.59
C VAL A 253 6.58 22.81 8.31
N GLY A 254 7.29 22.86 7.19
CA GLY A 254 8.32 21.88 6.88
C GLY A 254 9.47 21.88 7.90
N VAL A 255 9.94 23.08 8.27
CA VAL A 255 11.00 23.25 9.27
C VAL A 255 10.56 22.73 10.64
N LYS A 256 9.32 23.05 11.05
CA LYS A 256 8.71 22.53 12.28
C LYS A 256 8.69 20.99 12.26
N VAL A 257 8.18 20.39 11.21
CA VAL A 257 8.06 18.93 11.07
C VAL A 257 9.41 18.23 11.22
N LEU A 258 10.45 18.67 10.49
CA LEU A 258 11.78 18.08 10.63
C LEU A 258 12.39 18.29 12.02
N THR A 259 12.15 19.47 12.62
CA THR A 259 12.62 19.77 13.99
C THR A 259 12.00 18.81 15.00
N GLU A 260 10.69 18.58 14.91
CA GLU A 260 9.97 17.68 15.80
C GLU A 260 10.36 16.21 15.55
N MET A 261 10.48 15.76 14.28
CA MET A 261 10.94 14.41 13.95
C MET A 261 12.32 14.11 14.56
N ARG A 262 13.24 15.08 14.55
CA ARG A 262 14.55 14.94 15.20
C ARG A 262 14.44 14.91 16.72
N ALA A 263 13.59 15.76 17.29
CA ALA A 263 13.41 15.83 18.75
C ALA A 263 12.79 14.54 19.31
N GLU A 264 11.95 13.86 18.53
CA GLU A 264 11.31 12.60 18.89
C GLU A 264 12.30 11.45 19.11
N ASN A 265 13.44 11.45 18.40
CA ASN A 265 14.47 10.43 18.58
C ASN A 265 14.97 10.33 20.03
N LYS A 266 14.85 11.40 20.83
CA LYS A 266 15.26 11.41 22.26
C LYS A 266 14.42 10.48 23.14
N PHE A 267 13.21 10.14 22.74
CA PHE A 267 12.35 9.21 23.48
C PHE A 267 12.07 7.91 22.71
N MET A 268 12.82 7.67 21.65
CA MET A 268 12.84 6.42 20.88
C MET A 268 14.07 5.57 21.23
N PRO A 269 14.11 4.29 20.82
CA PRO A 269 15.26 3.47 21.07
C PRO A 269 16.57 4.04 20.51
N PRO A 270 17.71 3.85 21.20
CA PRO A 270 19.00 4.27 20.69
C PRO A 270 19.29 3.69 19.31
N GLY A 271 19.86 4.49 18.42
CA GLY A 271 20.16 4.08 17.05
C GLY A 271 18.96 4.09 16.10
N VAL A 272 17.81 4.64 16.51
CA VAL A 272 16.60 4.74 15.68
C VAL A 272 16.88 5.44 14.35
N GLU A 273 17.88 6.30 14.26
CA GLU A 273 18.31 6.98 13.03
C GLU A 273 18.70 6.00 11.91
N GLN A 274 19.06 4.78 12.28
CA GLN A 274 19.45 3.71 11.35
C GLN A 274 18.32 2.70 11.09
N TRP A 275 17.14 2.91 11.67
CA TRP A 275 16.06 1.94 11.54
C TRP A 275 15.34 2.05 10.20
N GLY A 276 15.26 0.90 9.53
CA GLY A 276 14.38 0.66 8.41
C GLY A 276 13.13 -0.12 8.83
N PHE A 277 12.51 -0.76 7.86
CA PHE A 277 11.31 -1.56 8.06
C PHE A 277 11.51 -2.71 9.06
N VAL A 278 12.63 -3.44 8.94
CA VAL A 278 12.87 -4.66 9.73
C VAL A 278 13.18 -4.33 11.20
N GLU A 279 14.01 -3.34 11.46
CA GLU A 279 14.39 -2.93 12.82
C GLU A 279 13.18 -2.39 13.58
N ASN A 280 12.38 -1.55 12.93
CA ASN A 280 11.16 -1.01 13.52
C ASN A 280 10.12 -2.11 13.81
N LEU A 281 9.96 -3.07 12.89
CA LEU A 281 9.11 -4.24 13.09
C LEU A 281 9.57 -5.05 14.31
N ALA A 282 10.85 -5.35 14.40
CA ALA A 282 11.42 -6.14 15.47
C ALA A 282 11.23 -5.47 16.84
N ALA A 283 11.45 -4.16 16.92
CA ALA A 283 11.25 -3.40 18.15
C ALA A 283 9.78 -3.40 18.60
N PHE A 284 8.84 -3.26 17.67
CA PHE A 284 7.42 -3.32 18.01
C PHE A 284 6.97 -4.73 18.43
N MET A 285 7.33 -5.75 17.66
CA MET A 285 6.94 -7.14 17.93
C MET A 285 7.56 -7.71 19.21
N SER A 286 8.75 -7.25 19.61
CA SER A 286 9.36 -7.59 20.89
C SER A 286 8.71 -6.87 22.09
N GLY A 287 7.88 -5.86 21.84
CA GLY A 287 7.27 -5.00 22.87
C GLY A 287 8.21 -3.93 23.40
N GLN A 288 9.33 -3.67 22.73
CA GLN A 288 10.25 -2.59 23.08
C GLN A 288 9.61 -1.21 22.88
N THR A 289 8.75 -1.04 21.86
CA THR A 289 8.04 0.20 21.60
C THR A 289 6.54 0.06 21.86
N ALA A 290 5.92 1.11 22.43
CA ALA A 290 4.50 1.14 22.73
C ALA A 290 3.64 1.58 21.53
N MET A 291 4.19 2.38 20.63
CA MET A 291 3.53 2.88 19.42
C MET A 291 4.48 2.83 18.22
N THR A 292 3.90 2.61 17.05
CA THR A 292 4.59 2.79 15.75
C THR A 292 3.57 3.10 14.66
N ILE A 293 4.03 3.65 13.53
CA ILE A 293 3.24 3.81 12.31
C ILE A 293 3.97 3.04 11.20
N SER A 294 3.23 2.25 10.44
CA SER A 294 3.80 1.44 9.37
C SER A 294 2.73 0.92 8.42
N TRP A 295 3.16 0.21 7.39
CA TRP A 295 2.33 -0.53 6.45
C TRP A 295 1.53 -1.66 7.11
N PRO A 296 0.45 -2.10 6.49
CA PRO A 296 -0.47 -3.08 7.06
C PRO A 296 0.15 -4.42 7.50
N PRO A 297 1.19 -4.98 6.85
CA PRO A 297 1.77 -6.27 7.29
C PRO A 297 2.18 -6.32 8.76
N TYR A 298 2.58 -5.19 9.36
CA TYR A 298 2.90 -5.14 10.80
C TYR A 298 1.76 -5.64 11.67
N GLY A 299 0.51 -5.25 11.35
CA GLY A 299 -0.65 -5.59 12.14
C GLY A 299 -0.93 -7.10 12.17
N ARG A 300 -0.88 -7.75 11.01
CA ARG A 300 -1.13 -9.20 10.92
C ARG A 300 0.01 -10.03 11.49
N TRP A 301 1.26 -9.63 11.27
CA TRP A 301 2.42 -10.34 11.85
C TRP A 301 2.52 -10.11 13.36
N ALA A 302 2.28 -8.91 13.85
CA ALA A 302 2.23 -8.63 15.29
C ALA A 302 1.11 -9.39 16.00
N ALA A 303 -0.01 -9.68 15.33
CA ALA A 303 -1.06 -10.58 15.81
C ALA A 303 -0.67 -12.07 15.78
N GLY A 304 0.47 -12.42 15.18
CA GLY A 304 0.95 -13.80 15.05
C GLY A 304 0.48 -14.52 13.79
N TYR A 305 -0.22 -13.82 12.87
CA TYR A 305 -0.73 -14.44 11.66
C TYR A 305 0.40 -14.77 10.67
N GLY A 306 0.45 -16.04 10.24
CA GLY A 306 1.42 -16.54 9.27
C GLY A 306 2.83 -16.78 9.79
N MET A 307 3.06 -16.71 11.11
CA MET A 307 4.41 -16.87 11.69
C MET A 307 5.04 -18.25 11.52
N ASP A 308 4.26 -19.24 11.11
CA ASP A 308 4.75 -20.60 10.79
C ASP A 308 5.20 -20.75 9.33
N GLU A 309 4.96 -19.73 8.50
CA GLU A 309 5.37 -19.72 7.09
C GLU A 309 6.89 -19.59 6.95
N LYS A 310 7.51 -20.53 6.23
CA LYS A 310 8.96 -20.53 6.02
C LYS A 310 9.46 -19.21 5.36
N ALA A 311 8.69 -18.64 4.47
CA ALA A 311 9.04 -17.39 3.81
C ALA A 311 9.05 -16.18 4.76
N LEU A 312 8.41 -16.29 5.94
CA LEU A 312 8.42 -15.28 7.00
C LEU A 312 9.39 -15.59 8.14
N SER A 313 10.32 -16.55 7.97
CA SER A 313 11.29 -16.93 9.01
C SER A 313 12.23 -15.79 9.46
N TRP A 314 12.32 -14.72 8.67
CA TRP A 314 13.03 -13.49 9.00
C TRP A 314 12.23 -12.55 9.91
N VAL A 315 10.91 -12.71 9.98
CA VAL A 315 10.04 -11.91 10.84
C VAL A 315 10.19 -12.42 12.28
N PRO A 316 10.49 -11.54 13.24
CA PRO A 316 10.60 -11.97 14.64
C PRO A 316 9.28 -12.53 15.17
N LYS A 317 9.36 -13.48 16.09
CA LYS A 317 8.15 -13.96 16.79
C LYS A 317 7.54 -12.85 17.63
N SER A 318 6.25 -12.62 17.48
CA SER A 318 5.54 -11.62 18.25
C SER A 318 5.41 -12.02 19.73
N THR A 319 5.82 -11.15 20.63
CA THR A 319 5.55 -11.25 22.09
C THR A 319 4.31 -10.47 22.49
N ILE A 320 3.66 -9.82 21.53
CA ILE A 320 2.56 -8.87 21.73
C ILE A 320 1.26 -9.30 21.04
N ALA A 321 1.18 -10.54 20.57
CA ALA A 321 -0.04 -11.07 19.98
C ALA A 321 -1.24 -10.90 20.96
N GLY A 322 -2.39 -10.44 20.46
CA GLY A 322 -3.56 -10.11 21.26
C GLY A 322 -3.47 -8.79 22.06
N LYS A 323 -2.33 -8.06 21.99
CA LYS A 323 -2.10 -6.79 22.70
C LYS A 323 -2.00 -5.59 21.78
N VAL A 324 -2.21 -5.78 20.47
CA VAL A 324 -2.09 -4.73 19.47
C VAL A 324 -3.43 -4.04 19.25
N GLY A 325 -3.42 -2.72 19.27
CA GLY A 325 -4.51 -1.86 18.81
C GLY A 325 -4.16 -1.19 17.49
N TYR A 326 -5.16 -0.87 16.72
CA TYR A 326 -5.06 -0.28 15.38
C TYR A 326 -5.78 1.06 15.37
N ALA A 327 -5.16 2.07 14.81
CA ALA A 327 -5.74 3.41 14.75
C ALA A 327 -5.29 4.16 13.50
N MET A 328 -6.00 5.23 13.20
CA MET A 328 -5.53 6.21 12.22
C MET A 328 -4.25 6.87 12.72
N PRO A 329 -3.27 7.14 11.87
CA PRO A 329 -2.15 8.01 12.20
C PRO A 329 -2.62 9.40 12.67
N PRO A 330 -1.78 10.10 13.45
CA PRO A 330 -2.09 11.45 13.89
C PRO A 330 -2.36 12.39 12.70
N GLY A 331 -3.41 13.21 12.82
CA GLY A 331 -3.90 14.06 11.72
C GLY A 331 -5.05 13.43 10.94
N GLY A 332 -5.25 12.10 11.00
CA GLY A 332 -6.39 11.42 10.42
C GLY A 332 -6.35 11.22 8.90
N HIS A 333 -5.22 11.57 8.26
CA HIS A 333 -4.99 11.38 6.84
C HIS A 333 -3.68 10.61 6.64
N PRO A 334 -3.75 9.25 6.63
CA PRO A 334 -2.56 8.41 6.46
C PRO A 334 -1.99 8.52 5.04
N GLU A 335 -0.68 8.36 4.91
CA GLU A 335 -0.06 8.18 3.60
C GLU A 335 -0.50 6.85 2.98
N LEU A 336 -0.84 6.86 1.68
CA LEU A 336 -1.04 5.66 0.87
C LEU A 336 0.29 5.13 0.29
N ALA A 337 1.34 5.36 0.99
CA ALA A 337 2.75 5.26 0.66
C ALA A 337 3.12 4.07 -0.24
N ALA A 338 3.66 4.36 -1.39
CA ALA A 338 3.95 3.48 -2.50
C ALA A 338 2.67 2.89 -3.13
N GLY A 339 2.06 1.85 -2.56
CA GLY A 339 1.08 1.06 -3.27
C GLY A 339 1.64 0.56 -4.60
N PHE A 340 1.00 -0.40 -5.21
CA PHE A 340 1.45 -0.84 -6.53
C PHE A 340 0.26 -0.97 -7.47
N ALA A 341 0.53 -0.74 -8.75
CA ALA A 341 -0.40 -1.02 -9.82
C ALA A 341 0.24 -1.93 -10.87
N LEU A 342 -0.57 -2.74 -11.52
CA LEU A 342 -0.16 -3.62 -12.61
C LEU A 342 -0.51 -2.98 -13.94
N SER A 343 0.50 -2.77 -14.77
CA SER A 343 0.40 -2.18 -16.09
C SER A 343 0.92 -3.12 -17.18
N VAL A 344 0.51 -2.89 -18.42
CA VAL A 344 1.07 -3.59 -19.59
C VAL A 344 2.10 -2.68 -20.24
N ALA A 345 3.28 -3.23 -20.56
CA ALA A 345 4.30 -2.49 -21.29
C ALA A 345 3.84 -2.23 -22.74
N SER A 346 3.95 -0.99 -23.21
CA SER A 346 3.55 -0.63 -24.58
C SER A 346 4.38 -1.33 -25.65
N THR A 347 5.61 -1.73 -25.33
CA THR A 347 6.54 -2.49 -26.19
C THR A 347 6.30 -3.98 -26.19
N SER A 348 5.42 -4.50 -25.30
CA SER A 348 5.11 -5.93 -25.21
C SER A 348 4.60 -6.49 -26.54
N LYS A 349 5.06 -7.69 -26.86
CA LYS A 349 4.56 -8.52 -27.99
C LYS A 349 3.41 -9.44 -27.58
N ASN A 350 3.13 -9.53 -26.27
CA ASN A 350 2.16 -10.43 -25.64
C ASN A 350 1.07 -9.66 -24.88
N LYS A 351 0.67 -8.47 -25.37
CA LYS A 351 -0.18 -7.51 -24.65
C LYS A 351 -1.49 -8.13 -24.14
N ASP A 352 -2.20 -8.87 -24.98
CA ASP A 352 -3.46 -9.53 -24.59
C ASP A 352 -3.24 -10.54 -23.46
N ALA A 353 -2.21 -11.38 -23.56
CA ALA A 353 -1.91 -12.37 -22.54
C ALA A 353 -1.44 -11.72 -21.22
N ALA A 354 -0.64 -10.64 -21.31
CA ALA A 354 -0.23 -9.85 -20.15
C ALA A 354 -1.44 -9.17 -19.48
N TYR A 355 -2.32 -8.57 -20.28
CA TYR A 355 -3.55 -7.96 -19.76
C TYR A 355 -4.44 -8.99 -19.05
N LEU A 356 -4.65 -10.17 -19.63
CA LEU A 356 -5.49 -11.22 -19.04
C LEU A 356 -4.91 -11.73 -17.72
N PHE A 357 -3.58 -11.80 -17.58
CA PHE A 357 -2.94 -12.10 -16.31
C PHE A 357 -3.23 -11.02 -15.27
N ILE A 358 -3.10 -9.73 -15.64
CA ILE A 358 -3.38 -8.60 -14.75
C ILE A 358 -4.87 -8.57 -14.36
N GLN A 359 -5.79 -8.80 -15.31
CA GLN A 359 -7.22 -8.88 -15.03
C GLN A 359 -7.53 -10.02 -14.05
N TRP A 360 -6.92 -11.18 -14.25
CA TRP A 360 -7.08 -12.33 -13.35
C TRP A 360 -6.58 -12.02 -11.95
N LEU A 361 -5.36 -11.46 -11.81
CA LEU A 361 -4.81 -11.06 -10.52
C LEU A 361 -5.70 -10.07 -9.78
N ASN A 362 -6.30 -9.14 -10.52
CA ASN A 362 -7.12 -8.06 -9.97
C ASN A 362 -8.61 -8.45 -9.83
N SER A 363 -9.06 -9.62 -10.33
CA SER A 363 -10.43 -10.08 -10.12
C SER A 363 -10.74 -10.25 -8.63
N GLU A 364 -12.02 -10.09 -8.26
CA GLU A 364 -12.46 -10.12 -6.86
C GLU A 364 -11.98 -11.37 -6.13
N ASP A 365 -12.19 -12.55 -6.74
CA ASP A 365 -11.86 -13.84 -6.16
C ASP A 365 -10.36 -14.03 -5.90
N ILE A 366 -9.52 -13.64 -6.87
CA ILE A 366 -8.08 -13.86 -6.79
C ILE A 366 -7.42 -12.80 -5.91
N SER A 367 -7.81 -11.53 -6.05
CA SER A 367 -7.29 -10.48 -5.21
C SER A 367 -7.63 -10.70 -3.73
N LEU A 368 -8.84 -11.21 -3.43
CA LEU A 368 -9.21 -11.59 -2.06
C LEU A 368 -8.36 -12.73 -1.51
N GLN A 369 -8.03 -13.74 -2.32
CA GLN A 369 -7.10 -14.79 -1.91
C GLN A 369 -5.72 -14.21 -1.60
N ARG A 370 -5.21 -13.32 -2.47
CA ARG A 370 -3.88 -12.70 -2.35
C ARG A 370 -3.75 -11.86 -1.08
N VAL A 371 -4.73 -11.00 -0.77
CA VAL A 371 -4.69 -10.16 0.45
C VAL A 371 -4.80 -10.98 1.75
N LYS A 372 -5.29 -12.20 1.68
CA LYS A 372 -5.35 -13.11 2.84
C LYS A 372 -4.09 -13.94 3.03
N LEU A 373 -3.20 -14.02 2.04
CA LEU A 373 -1.95 -14.76 2.19
C LEU A 373 -0.99 -14.01 3.13
N PRO A 374 -0.45 -14.66 4.16
CA PRO A 374 0.45 -14.00 5.10
C PRO A 374 1.77 -13.57 4.47
N THR A 375 2.16 -14.21 3.37
CA THR A 375 3.42 -13.99 2.64
C THR A 375 3.29 -13.07 1.43
N ALA A 376 2.07 -12.85 0.94
CA ALA A 376 1.85 -11.92 -0.16
C ALA A 376 1.66 -10.52 0.41
N LEU A 377 2.64 -9.67 0.33
CA LEU A 377 2.50 -8.27 0.76
C LEU A 377 1.48 -7.55 -0.13
N ARG A 378 0.22 -7.90 0.05
CA ARG A 378 -0.93 -7.31 -0.64
C ARG A 378 -1.94 -6.90 0.40
N ASP A 379 -2.35 -5.67 0.33
CA ASP A 379 -3.25 -5.05 1.27
C ASP A 379 -4.61 -4.73 0.61
N PRO A 380 -5.69 -4.64 1.38
CA PRO A 380 -7.03 -4.46 0.86
C PRO A 380 -7.20 -3.21 0.00
N PHE A 381 -7.72 -3.37 -1.23
CA PHE A 381 -8.05 -2.27 -2.15
C PHE A 381 -9.45 -2.36 -2.76
N ARG A 382 -10.24 -3.41 -2.40
CA ARG A 382 -11.64 -3.58 -2.80
C ARG A 382 -12.54 -3.47 -1.58
N GLU A 383 -13.77 -3.00 -1.78
CA GLU A 383 -14.75 -2.92 -0.68
C GLU A 383 -15.01 -4.29 -0.04
N SER A 384 -15.06 -5.36 -0.84
CA SER A 384 -15.23 -6.73 -0.36
C SER A 384 -14.06 -7.24 0.49
N HIS A 385 -12.83 -6.77 0.27
CA HIS A 385 -11.68 -7.17 1.07
C HIS A 385 -11.83 -6.78 2.53
N PHE A 386 -12.44 -5.63 2.82
CA PHE A 386 -12.62 -5.14 4.19
C PHE A 386 -13.75 -5.85 4.95
N THR A 387 -14.67 -6.52 4.22
CA THR A 387 -15.89 -7.09 4.80
C THR A 387 -15.99 -8.61 4.66
N ASP A 388 -15.02 -9.26 4.01
CA ASP A 388 -15.01 -10.71 3.80
C ASP A 388 -14.97 -11.47 5.14
N ALA A 389 -15.96 -12.33 5.36
CA ALA A 389 -16.08 -13.09 6.60
C ALA A 389 -14.87 -14.00 6.85
N GLY A 390 -14.26 -14.54 5.79
CA GLY A 390 -13.06 -15.38 5.87
C GLY A 390 -11.85 -14.58 6.31
N TYR A 391 -11.69 -13.34 5.84
CA TYR A 391 -10.61 -12.46 6.27
C TYR A 391 -10.79 -12.02 7.72
N LEU A 392 -12.01 -11.61 8.10
CA LEU A 392 -12.37 -11.20 9.45
C LEU A 392 -12.14 -12.30 10.50
N ALA A 393 -12.09 -13.57 10.07
CA ALA A 393 -11.88 -14.73 10.93
C ALA A 393 -10.43 -15.22 11.05
N LEU A 394 -9.47 -14.62 10.31
CA LEU A 394 -8.09 -15.14 10.27
C LEU A 394 -7.32 -15.00 11.60
N TRP A 395 -7.62 -13.98 12.39
CA TRP A 395 -7.12 -13.83 13.76
C TRP A 395 -8.10 -12.98 14.60
N PRO A 396 -8.04 -13.04 15.92
CA PRO A 396 -9.06 -12.42 16.79
C PRO A 396 -9.30 -10.93 16.56
N ASP A 397 -8.26 -10.16 16.29
CA ASP A 397 -8.32 -8.70 16.09
C ASP A 397 -8.42 -8.29 14.60
N ALA A 398 -8.66 -9.22 13.66
CA ALA A 398 -8.72 -8.94 12.22
C ALA A 398 -9.80 -7.92 11.86
N LYS A 399 -10.92 -7.91 12.59
CA LYS A 399 -11.99 -6.92 12.41
C LYS A 399 -11.50 -5.49 12.67
N ASP A 400 -10.79 -5.27 13.77
CA ASP A 400 -10.30 -3.94 14.14
C ASP A 400 -9.20 -3.47 13.18
N TYR A 401 -8.35 -4.41 12.76
CA TYR A 401 -7.34 -4.18 11.73
C TYR A 401 -7.97 -3.74 10.40
N LEU A 402 -8.91 -4.50 9.85
CA LEU A 402 -9.56 -4.18 8.59
C LEU A 402 -10.37 -2.89 8.67
N ALA A 403 -10.99 -2.60 9.82
CA ALA A 403 -11.69 -1.34 10.04
C ALA A 403 -10.74 -0.13 9.99
N ALA A 404 -9.54 -0.24 10.57
CA ALA A 404 -8.53 0.79 10.50
C ALA A 404 -8.04 1.02 9.05
N LEU A 405 -7.78 -0.05 8.30
CA LEU A 405 -7.40 0.03 6.88
C LEU A 405 -8.49 0.69 6.04
N GLN A 406 -9.76 0.27 6.22
CA GLN A 406 -10.89 0.86 5.49
C GLN A 406 -11.08 2.34 5.83
N ALA A 407 -10.92 2.72 7.09
CA ALA A 407 -11.00 4.13 7.49
C ALA A 407 -9.87 4.94 6.84
N GLY A 408 -8.63 4.42 6.90
CA GLY A 408 -7.46 5.04 6.31
C GLY A 408 -7.55 5.19 4.80
N SER A 409 -8.04 4.17 4.09
CA SER A 409 -8.19 4.25 2.63
C SER A 409 -9.14 5.36 2.17
N LYS A 410 -10.13 5.74 2.98
CA LYS A 410 -11.09 6.81 2.65
C LYS A 410 -10.52 8.22 2.75
N THR A 411 -9.55 8.42 3.63
CA THR A 411 -8.94 9.73 3.90
C THR A 411 -7.46 9.78 3.52
N GLY A 412 -6.97 8.74 2.88
CA GLY A 412 -5.57 8.55 2.57
C GLY A 412 -4.98 9.62 1.65
N LEU A 413 -3.72 9.95 1.90
CA LEU A 413 -2.94 10.91 1.14
C LEU A 413 -2.19 10.21 0.01
N LEU A 414 -2.38 10.70 -1.21
CA LEU A 414 -1.69 10.21 -2.39
C LEU A 414 -0.23 10.66 -2.39
N ASP A 415 0.66 9.81 -2.86
CA ASP A 415 2.03 10.22 -3.16
C ASP A 415 2.03 11.40 -4.14
N LEU A 416 3.01 12.29 -3.98
CA LEU A 416 3.21 13.37 -4.93
C LEU A 416 3.50 12.79 -6.32
N SER A 417 2.66 13.12 -7.30
CA SER A 417 2.77 12.59 -8.66
C SER A 417 2.93 13.71 -9.68
N LEU A 418 4.14 13.84 -10.20
CA LEU A 418 4.58 14.87 -11.13
C LEU A 418 5.32 14.23 -12.31
N LEU A 419 5.77 15.03 -13.28
CA LEU A 419 6.79 14.55 -14.22
C LEU A 419 8.13 14.47 -13.51
N GLN A 420 8.82 13.35 -13.69
CA GLN A 420 10.07 13.01 -13.00
C GLN A 420 9.92 13.01 -11.47
N THR A 421 8.81 12.46 -10.96
CA THR A 421 8.52 12.32 -9.52
C THR A 421 9.70 11.69 -8.77
N ASP A 422 10.31 10.65 -9.32
CA ASP A 422 11.48 9.96 -8.76
C ASP A 422 12.63 10.91 -8.36
N LYS A 423 12.84 11.99 -9.13
CA LYS A 423 13.89 12.97 -8.82
C LYS A 423 13.54 13.87 -7.64
N TYR A 424 12.29 14.29 -7.55
CA TYR A 424 11.84 15.08 -6.39
C TYR A 424 11.92 14.26 -5.10
N GLU A 425 11.49 13.01 -5.17
CA GLU A 425 11.57 12.08 -4.05
C GLU A 425 13.02 11.80 -3.64
N GLU A 426 13.92 11.58 -4.60
CA GLU A 426 15.33 11.33 -4.32
C GLU A 426 15.99 12.52 -3.62
N VAL A 427 15.73 13.75 -4.09
CA VAL A 427 16.20 14.97 -3.40
C VAL A 427 15.68 15.01 -1.96
N LEU A 428 14.41 14.68 -1.74
CA LEU A 428 13.81 14.71 -0.41
C LEU A 428 14.41 13.64 0.50
N ARG A 429 14.56 12.40 0.00
CA ARG A 429 15.19 11.28 0.73
C ARG A 429 16.60 11.64 1.19
N GLN A 430 17.44 12.11 0.25
CA GLN A 430 18.82 12.49 0.54
C GLN A 430 18.90 13.68 1.49
N SER A 431 18.02 14.65 1.33
CA SER A 431 17.98 15.83 2.20
C SER A 431 17.59 15.48 3.63
N ILE A 432 16.54 14.68 3.82
CA ILE A 432 16.12 14.28 5.19
C ILE A 432 17.19 13.41 5.87
N SER A 433 17.97 12.62 5.12
CA SER A 433 19.05 11.82 5.73
C SER A 433 20.11 12.68 6.44
N LYS A 434 20.32 13.92 5.98
CA LYS A 434 21.23 14.90 6.60
C LYS A 434 20.73 15.36 7.97
N LEU A 435 19.42 15.29 8.22
CA LEU A 435 18.82 15.62 9.53
C LEU A 435 19.40 14.73 10.63
N TRP A 436 19.62 13.45 10.33
CA TRP A 436 20.17 12.49 11.29
C TRP A 436 21.67 12.67 11.51
N ALA A 437 22.37 13.29 10.56
CA ALA A 437 23.77 13.71 10.72
C ALA A 437 23.92 15.01 11.53
N GLY A 438 22.80 15.68 11.85
CA GLY A 438 22.80 16.86 12.70
C GLY A 438 22.61 18.19 11.97
N ASP A 439 22.42 18.18 10.66
CA ASP A 439 22.23 19.39 9.86
C ASP A 439 20.95 20.14 10.28
N ASP A 440 20.97 21.46 10.09
CA ASP A 440 19.85 22.33 10.44
C ASP A 440 18.64 22.11 9.51
N PRO A 441 17.42 21.88 10.04
CA PRO A 441 16.20 21.63 9.26
C PRO A 441 15.92 22.70 8.19
N LYS A 442 16.11 23.98 8.48
CA LYS A 442 15.88 25.06 7.53
C LYS A 442 16.87 24.99 6.37
N THR A 443 18.14 24.79 6.67
CA THR A 443 19.21 24.65 5.70
C THR A 443 18.97 23.45 4.78
N ILE A 444 18.56 22.31 5.34
CA ILE A 444 18.22 21.09 4.59
C ILE A 444 17.10 21.38 3.60
N LEU A 445 16.01 21.97 4.06
CA LEU A 445 14.83 22.20 3.23
C LEU A 445 15.02 23.33 2.22
N ASP A 446 15.82 24.34 2.51
CA ASP A 446 16.16 25.40 1.54
C ASP A 446 16.97 24.82 0.37
N ALA A 447 17.93 23.94 0.65
CA ALA A 447 18.68 23.25 -0.38
C ALA A 447 17.78 22.34 -1.22
N ALA A 448 16.93 21.54 -0.56
CA ALA A 448 15.98 20.66 -1.25
C ALA A 448 15.00 21.44 -2.14
N ALA A 449 14.46 22.57 -1.64
CA ALA A 449 13.57 23.43 -2.39
C ALA A 449 14.25 24.04 -3.62
N ALA A 450 15.50 24.46 -3.49
CA ALA A 450 16.28 24.98 -4.62
C ALA A 450 16.51 23.92 -5.71
N GLU A 451 16.78 22.67 -5.31
CA GLU A 451 16.91 21.53 -6.25
C GLU A 451 15.58 21.21 -6.92
N TRP A 452 14.47 21.21 -6.17
CA TRP A 452 13.12 21.02 -6.71
C TRP A 452 12.77 22.12 -7.74
N ASP A 453 13.09 23.37 -7.44
CA ASP A 453 12.92 24.49 -8.38
C ASP A 453 13.74 24.30 -9.67
N ALA A 454 14.97 23.80 -9.54
CA ALA A 454 15.82 23.51 -10.69
C ALA A 454 15.25 22.37 -11.56
N ILE A 455 14.73 21.29 -10.94
CA ILE A 455 14.05 20.20 -11.64
C ILE A 455 12.82 20.75 -12.39
N THR A 456 11.96 21.50 -11.69
CA THR A 456 10.75 22.12 -12.25
C THR A 456 11.09 23.01 -13.47
N LYS A 457 12.12 23.85 -13.35
CA LYS A 457 12.59 24.71 -14.43
C LYS A 457 13.08 23.91 -15.65
N LYS A 458 13.80 22.81 -15.41
CA LYS A 458 14.34 21.94 -16.48
C LYS A 458 13.22 21.20 -17.24
N ILE A 459 12.16 20.80 -16.56
CA ILE A 459 10.99 20.14 -17.15
C ILE A 459 10.14 21.16 -17.94
N GLY A 460 10.07 22.38 -17.45
CA GLY A 460 9.22 23.48 -17.91
C GLY A 460 8.11 23.78 -16.89
N VAL A 461 8.12 25.00 -16.36
CA VAL A 461 7.24 25.44 -15.28
C VAL A 461 5.76 25.24 -15.63
N ASP A 462 5.32 25.68 -16.81
CA ASP A 462 3.91 25.57 -17.22
C ASP A 462 3.47 24.12 -17.37
N LYS A 463 4.35 23.27 -17.92
CA LYS A 463 4.09 21.83 -18.06
C LYS A 463 3.92 21.16 -16.70
N GLN A 464 4.83 21.45 -15.77
CA GLN A 464 4.78 20.88 -14.43
C GLN A 464 3.59 21.42 -13.63
N LYS A 465 3.25 22.69 -13.83
CA LYS A 465 2.08 23.33 -13.23
C LYS A 465 0.78 22.63 -13.63
N ALA A 466 0.63 22.25 -14.89
CA ALA A 466 -0.56 21.53 -15.36
C ALA A 466 -0.68 20.17 -14.69
N VAL A 467 0.42 19.41 -14.57
CA VAL A 467 0.43 18.11 -13.90
C VAL A 467 0.16 18.24 -12.39
N TYR A 468 0.80 19.24 -11.76
CA TYR A 468 0.56 19.50 -10.33
C TYR A 468 -0.89 19.92 -10.05
N ALA A 469 -1.49 20.77 -10.88
CA ALA A 469 -2.88 21.18 -10.73
C ALA A 469 -3.84 19.98 -10.85
N ASN A 470 -3.59 19.07 -11.78
CA ASN A 470 -4.36 17.84 -11.91
C ASN A 470 -4.20 16.97 -10.66
N TRP A 471 -2.98 16.74 -10.20
CA TRP A 471 -2.73 15.97 -8.97
C TRP A 471 -3.37 16.65 -7.74
N ALA A 472 -3.17 17.96 -7.56
CA ALA A 472 -3.69 18.71 -6.41
C ALA A 472 -5.22 18.80 -6.35
N SER A 473 -5.91 18.55 -7.46
CA SER A 473 -7.38 18.49 -7.54
C SER A 473 -7.95 17.16 -7.08
N LYS A 474 -7.12 16.12 -6.96
CA LYS A 474 -7.57 14.79 -6.56
C LYS A 474 -7.92 14.73 -5.06
N SER A 475 -8.94 13.95 -4.73
CA SER A 475 -9.17 13.55 -3.35
C SER A 475 -7.92 12.84 -2.80
N GLY A 476 -7.41 13.28 -1.65
CA GLY A 476 -6.19 12.72 -1.05
C GLY A 476 -4.89 13.41 -1.46
N ALA A 477 -4.88 14.38 -2.37
CA ALA A 477 -3.68 15.19 -2.58
C ALA A 477 -3.30 15.97 -1.30
N TYR A 478 -4.32 16.51 -0.65
CA TYR A 478 -4.21 17.23 0.62
C TYR A 478 -5.39 16.88 1.53
N PRO A 479 -5.24 17.01 2.87
CA PRO A 479 -6.36 16.88 3.81
C PRO A 479 -7.54 17.77 3.40
N GLN A 480 -8.76 17.21 3.44
CA GLN A 480 -10.02 17.90 3.11
C GLN A 480 -10.66 18.44 4.38
#